data_17d320a08ad6f0eb6bdd55e4747fb52c
#
_entry.id   17d320a08ad6f0eb6bdd55e4747fb52c
#
_cell.length_a   1.000
_cell.length_b   1.000
_cell.length_c   1.000
_cell.angle_alpha   90.00
_cell.angle_beta   90.00
_cell.angle_gamma   90.00
#
_symmetry.space_group_name_H-M   'P 1'
#
loop_
_entity.id
_entity.type
_entity.pdbx_description
1 polymer ?
#
loop_
_entity_poly.entity_id
_entity_poly.type
_entity_poly.pdbx_seq_one_letter_code
_entity_poly.pdbx_strand_id
1 'polypeptide(L)'
;ISYNAKGLWNRPFATFERVNLNNGPKVNNVGYGNYFGGDADMKTLNNGWKRQFSAYIGYNGSVQDYERQSIDQNGGTIGVTEVWYKNRFFTGLTVNAGANVAQASTDIGRENMPMFMAGIASKTGYNFEFKNGKFIVQPSLLISYSFIHTFAHDNGRGSHVGSSPLNAIQVAPGVKFIANLKNGWQPYMAVNMRWNIIDKTHFSLQDVTIPDMSIDPYVEYGVGLQRRWGERFTGFGQAMIR
;
A
#
# COMPACT_ATOMS: atom_id res chain seq x y z
N ILE A 1 3.08 -10.54 5.76
CA ILE A 1 2.61 -11.90 5.41
C ILE A 1 3.19 -12.81 6.46
N SER A 2 2.34 -13.46 7.23
CA SER A 2 2.75 -14.46 8.23
C SER A 2 3.20 -15.72 7.51
N TYR A 3 4.36 -16.25 7.89
CA TYR A 3 4.97 -17.45 7.30
C TYR A 3 4.09 -18.72 7.38
N ASN A 4 2.99 -18.70 8.13
CA ASN A 4 2.08 -19.83 8.35
C ASN A 4 0.60 -19.41 8.43
N ALA A 5 0.22 -18.26 7.85
CA ALA A 5 -1.18 -17.90 7.82
C ALA A 5 -1.92 -18.80 6.81
N LYS A 6 -2.98 -19.42 7.23
CA LYS A 6 -3.97 -20.04 6.36
C LYS A 6 -5.36 -19.67 6.84
N GLY A 7 -6.32 -19.62 5.93
CA GLY A 7 -7.69 -19.26 6.23
C GLY A 7 -7.98 -17.79 6.11
N LEU A 8 -8.95 -17.30 6.84
CA LEU A 8 -9.41 -15.91 6.77
C LEU A 8 -8.51 -14.99 7.60
N TRP A 9 -8.31 -13.78 7.11
CA TRP A 9 -7.59 -12.75 7.80
C TRP A 9 -8.23 -11.37 7.63
N ASN A 10 -8.01 -10.51 8.61
CA ASN A 10 -8.42 -9.11 8.59
C ASN A 10 -7.21 -8.23 8.92
N ARG A 11 -7.04 -7.13 8.17
CA ARG A 11 -5.91 -6.22 8.31
C ARG A 11 -6.36 -4.76 8.26
N PRO A 12 -6.77 -4.16 9.38
CA PRO A 12 -6.90 -2.73 9.47
C PRO A 12 -5.54 -2.04 9.42
N PHE A 13 -5.49 -0.84 8.86
CA PHE A 13 -4.28 -0.04 8.81
C PHE A 13 -4.60 1.45 8.93
N ALA A 14 -3.64 2.20 9.43
CA ALA A 14 -3.58 3.66 9.36
C ALA A 14 -2.19 4.09 8.93
N THR A 15 -2.12 5.16 8.15
CA THR A 15 -0.88 5.75 7.64
C THR A 15 -0.91 7.24 7.90
N PHE A 16 0.15 7.78 8.47
CA PHE A 16 0.33 9.20 8.69
C PHE A 16 1.53 9.66 7.87
N GLU A 17 1.30 10.58 6.94
CA GLU A 17 2.30 11.03 5.99
C GLU A 17 2.40 12.54 6.00
N ARG A 18 3.63 13.03 5.93
CA ARG A 18 3.90 14.42 5.62
C ARG A 18 4.75 14.48 4.37
N VAL A 19 4.14 14.84 3.26
CA VAL A 19 4.78 14.82 1.95
C VAL A 19 5.14 16.24 1.54
N ASN A 20 6.39 16.43 1.12
CA ASN A 20 6.83 17.63 0.44
C ASN A 20 6.87 17.30 -1.06
N LEU A 21 6.00 17.94 -1.83
CA LEU A 21 6.02 17.78 -3.29
C LEU A 21 7.08 18.72 -3.89
N ASN A 22 7.89 18.21 -4.80
CA ASN A 22 8.76 19.04 -5.62
C ASN A 22 7.88 19.90 -6.52
N ASN A 23 8.11 21.21 -6.50
CA ASN A 23 7.29 22.21 -7.19
C ASN A 23 5.82 22.27 -6.76
N GLY A 24 5.50 21.78 -5.55
CA GLY A 24 4.15 21.73 -5.03
C GLY A 24 4.04 22.08 -3.54
N PRO A 25 2.82 22.13 -2.99
CA PRO A 25 2.58 22.42 -1.59
C PRO A 25 3.01 21.25 -0.67
N LYS A 26 3.14 21.55 0.61
CA LYS A 26 3.23 20.53 1.65
C LYS A 26 1.86 19.90 1.87
N VAL A 27 1.84 18.58 2.01
CA VAL A 27 0.63 17.80 2.19
C VAL A 27 0.73 17.00 3.47
N ASN A 28 -0.26 17.12 4.35
CA ASN A 28 -0.48 16.17 5.42
C ASN A 28 -1.52 15.16 4.94
N ASN A 29 -1.18 13.88 4.95
CA ASN A 29 -2.04 12.80 4.50
C ASN A 29 -2.28 11.80 5.63
N VAL A 30 -3.54 11.52 5.90
CA VAL A 30 -3.95 10.44 6.79
C VAL A 30 -4.66 9.39 5.94
N GLY A 31 -3.99 8.27 5.72
CA GLY A 31 -4.57 7.11 5.05
C GLY A 31 -5.11 6.11 6.06
N TYR A 32 -6.24 5.52 5.76
CA TYR A 32 -6.86 4.49 6.59
C TYR A 32 -7.58 3.45 5.74
N GLY A 33 -7.79 2.30 6.32
CA GLY A 33 -8.53 1.27 5.62
C GLY A 33 -8.52 -0.07 6.33
N ASN A 34 -9.14 -1.03 5.67
CA ASN A 34 -9.19 -2.39 6.12
C ASN A 34 -9.19 -3.36 4.93
N TYR A 35 -8.33 -4.34 4.97
CA TYR A 35 -8.32 -5.44 4.03
C TYR A 35 -8.85 -6.69 4.70
N PHE A 36 -9.73 -7.40 4.01
CA PHE A 36 -10.23 -8.69 4.39
C PHE A 36 -9.93 -9.70 3.30
N GLY A 37 -9.36 -10.84 3.67
CA GLY A 37 -8.92 -11.82 2.69
C GLY A 37 -8.84 -13.24 3.24
N GLY A 38 -8.45 -14.11 2.35
CA GLY A 38 -8.25 -15.52 2.65
C GLY A 38 -7.00 -16.06 1.99
N ASP A 39 -6.32 -16.93 2.70
CA ASP A 39 -5.14 -17.67 2.24
C ASP A 39 -5.54 -19.10 1.95
N ALA A 40 -5.21 -19.60 0.78
CA ALA A 40 -5.31 -21.01 0.44
C ALA A 40 -4.27 -21.82 1.21
N ASP A 41 -4.48 -23.12 1.30
CA ASP A 41 -3.50 -24.03 1.89
C ASP A 41 -2.17 -23.95 1.15
N MET A 42 -1.09 -23.96 1.94
CA MET A 42 0.26 -23.96 1.39
C MET A 42 0.54 -25.28 0.69
N LYS A 43 0.92 -25.22 -0.57
CA LYS A 43 1.28 -26.39 -1.40
C LYS A 43 2.80 -26.52 -1.48
N THR A 44 3.29 -27.72 -1.24
CA THR A 44 4.70 -28.07 -1.46
C THR A 44 4.86 -28.56 -2.89
N LEU A 45 5.81 -27.99 -3.62
CA LEU A 45 6.17 -28.36 -4.98
C LEU A 45 7.29 -29.43 -4.99
N ASN A 46 7.43 -30.17 -6.08
CA ASN A 46 8.42 -31.26 -6.22
C ASN A 46 9.87 -30.81 -6.07
N ASN A 47 10.16 -29.54 -6.28
CA ASN A 47 11.51 -28.94 -6.17
C ASN A 47 11.81 -28.37 -4.77
N GLY A 48 10.95 -28.66 -3.77
CA GLY A 48 11.10 -28.20 -2.39
C GLY A 48 10.62 -26.78 -2.13
N TRP A 49 10.08 -26.09 -3.12
CA TRP A 49 9.40 -24.80 -2.92
C TRP A 49 8.02 -25.05 -2.32
N LYS A 50 7.60 -24.10 -1.50
CA LYS A 50 6.22 -24.02 -1.02
C LYS A 50 5.59 -22.78 -1.64
N ARG A 51 4.33 -22.90 -2.05
CA ARG A 51 3.59 -21.77 -2.60
C ARG A 51 2.26 -21.59 -1.88
N GLN A 52 1.84 -20.35 -1.74
CA GLN A 52 0.57 -19.98 -1.14
C GLN A 52 -0.11 -18.90 -1.97
N PHE A 53 -1.38 -19.09 -2.24
CA PHE A 53 -2.23 -18.13 -2.92
C PHE A 53 -3.14 -17.44 -1.90
N SER A 54 -3.36 -16.14 -2.10
CA SER A 54 -4.25 -15.31 -1.28
C SER A 54 -5.11 -14.44 -2.18
N ALA A 55 -6.33 -14.18 -1.77
CA ALA A 55 -7.20 -13.20 -2.38
C ALA A 55 -7.78 -12.27 -1.31
N TYR A 56 -8.02 -11.01 -1.67
CA TYR A 56 -8.54 -10.03 -0.73
C TYR A 56 -9.41 -8.98 -1.40
N ILE A 57 -10.27 -8.39 -0.59
CA ILE A 57 -10.99 -7.16 -0.87
C ILE A 57 -10.61 -6.15 0.21
N GLY A 58 -10.71 -4.87 -0.09
CA GLY A 58 -10.40 -3.84 0.88
C GLY A 58 -11.16 -2.57 0.63
N TYR A 59 -11.31 -1.82 1.70
CA TYR A 59 -11.71 -0.44 1.71
C TYR A 59 -10.51 0.39 2.10
N ASN A 60 -10.29 1.48 1.38
CA ASN A 60 -9.24 2.44 1.67
C ASN A 60 -9.78 3.86 1.52
N GLY A 61 -9.36 4.71 2.43
CA GLY A 61 -9.66 6.12 2.40
C GLY A 61 -8.42 6.92 2.74
N SER A 62 -8.41 8.19 2.37
CA SER A 62 -7.41 9.15 2.82
C SER A 62 -7.99 10.54 2.93
N VAL A 63 -7.44 11.31 3.86
CA VAL A 63 -7.69 12.74 4.01
C VAL A 63 -6.37 13.44 3.79
N GLN A 64 -6.33 14.29 2.77
CA GLN A 64 -5.15 15.07 2.40
C GLN A 64 -5.44 16.53 2.66
N ASP A 65 -4.70 17.13 3.59
CA ASP A 65 -4.82 18.53 3.94
C ASP A 65 -3.69 19.33 3.30
N TYR A 66 -4.09 20.33 2.53
CA TYR A 66 -3.25 21.38 1.95
C TYR A 66 -3.54 22.69 2.67
N GLU A 67 -2.72 23.71 2.44
CA GLU A 67 -2.90 25.01 3.13
C GLU A 67 -4.28 25.67 2.93
N ARG A 68 -4.96 25.42 1.80
CA ARG A 68 -6.23 26.06 1.44
C ARG A 68 -7.29 25.10 0.88
N GLN A 69 -7.03 23.83 0.93
CA GLN A 69 -7.94 22.81 0.39
C GLN A 69 -7.74 21.48 1.09
N SER A 70 -8.77 20.66 1.09
CA SER A 70 -8.68 19.26 1.51
C SER A 70 -9.18 18.34 0.41
N ILE A 71 -8.59 17.18 0.33
CA ILE A 71 -9.04 16.10 -0.57
C ILE A 71 -9.36 14.88 0.27
N ASP A 72 -10.63 14.49 0.26
CA ASP A 72 -11.11 13.26 0.86
C ASP A 72 -11.23 12.19 -0.23
N GLN A 73 -10.54 11.09 -0.07
CA GLN A 73 -10.57 9.98 -1.01
C GLN A 73 -11.14 8.73 -0.33
N ASN A 74 -12.06 8.06 -1.00
CA ASN A 74 -12.66 6.83 -0.53
C ASN A 74 -12.83 5.85 -1.68
N GLY A 75 -12.58 4.57 -1.41
CA GLY A 75 -12.74 3.56 -2.45
C GLY A 75 -12.56 2.14 -1.99
N GLY A 76 -12.71 1.24 -2.94
CA GLY A 76 -12.55 -0.18 -2.76
C GLY A 76 -11.44 -0.75 -3.66
N THR A 77 -10.83 -1.81 -3.21
CA THR A 77 -9.82 -2.55 -3.95
C THR A 77 -10.02 -4.06 -3.81
N ILE A 78 -9.65 -4.77 -4.85
CA ILE A 78 -9.54 -6.23 -4.85
C ILE A 78 -8.13 -6.61 -5.27
N GLY A 79 -7.65 -7.73 -4.81
CA GLY A 79 -6.34 -8.20 -5.23
C GLY A 79 -6.11 -9.66 -4.96
N VAL A 80 -5.08 -10.16 -5.62
CA VAL A 80 -4.58 -11.53 -5.46
C VAL A 80 -3.08 -11.48 -5.22
N THR A 81 -2.61 -12.39 -4.41
CA THR A 81 -1.18 -12.52 -4.09
C THR A 81 -0.79 -13.98 -4.17
N GLU A 82 0.32 -14.24 -4.79
CA GLU A 82 0.97 -15.55 -4.73
C GLU A 82 2.36 -15.39 -4.12
N VAL A 83 2.70 -16.25 -3.15
CA VAL A 83 3.97 -16.22 -2.45
C VAL A 83 4.64 -17.57 -2.54
N TRP A 84 5.92 -17.56 -2.86
CA TRP A 84 6.78 -18.75 -2.91
C TRP A 84 7.83 -18.68 -1.81
N TYR A 85 8.01 -19.80 -1.13
CA TYR A 85 8.95 -19.96 -0.03
C TYR A 85 9.91 -21.11 -0.30
N LYS A 86 11.18 -20.90 0.00
CA LYS A 86 12.17 -21.97 0.06
C LYS A 86 13.13 -21.72 1.22
N ASN A 87 13.13 -22.61 2.20
CA ASN A 87 13.86 -22.42 3.44
C ASN A 87 13.46 -21.10 4.12
N ARG A 88 14.38 -20.13 4.19
CA ARG A 88 14.17 -18.79 4.79
C ARG A 88 13.94 -17.70 3.76
N PHE A 89 14.05 -18.03 2.48
CA PHE A 89 13.81 -17.11 1.37
C PHE A 89 12.32 -17.08 1.02
N PHE A 90 11.83 -15.90 0.66
CA PHE A 90 10.49 -15.75 0.10
C PHE A 90 10.47 -14.73 -1.04
N THR A 91 9.58 -14.95 -1.98
CA THR A 91 9.22 -13.97 -3.00
C THR A 91 7.72 -14.02 -3.21
N GLY A 92 7.12 -12.88 -3.44
CA GLY A 92 5.68 -12.77 -3.64
C GLY A 92 5.35 -11.81 -4.76
N LEU A 93 4.26 -12.09 -5.45
CA LEU A 93 3.70 -11.25 -6.49
C LEU A 93 2.26 -10.92 -6.13
N THR A 94 1.91 -9.64 -6.18
CA THR A 94 0.54 -9.15 -5.95
C THR A 94 0.06 -8.40 -7.17
N VAL A 95 -1.18 -8.65 -7.57
CA VAL A 95 -1.90 -7.85 -8.57
C VAL A 95 -3.18 -7.35 -7.92
N ASN A 96 -3.49 -6.08 -8.11
CA ASN A 96 -4.70 -5.47 -7.58
C ASN A 96 -5.33 -4.49 -8.56
N ALA A 97 -6.61 -4.23 -8.34
CA ALA A 97 -7.35 -3.17 -9.00
C ALA A 97 -8.34 -2.56 -8.01
N GLY A 98 -8.69 -1.30 -8.24
CA GLY A 98 -9.62 -0.58 -7.37
C GLY A 98 -10.26 0.60 -8.07
N ALA A 99 -11.30 1.10 -7.45
CA ALA A 99 -11.98 2.32 -7.85
C ALA A 99 -12.18 3.21 -6.62
N ASN A 100 -11.86 4.48 -6.79
CA ASN A 100 -11.96 5.48 -5.74
C ASN A 100 -12.68 6.72 -6.27
N VAL A 101 -13.26 7.47 -5.33
CA VAL A 101 -13.72 8.82 -5.58
C VAL A 101 -12.96 9.75 -4.64
N ALA A 102 -12.27 10.72 -5.19
CA ALA A 102 -11.69 11.82 -4.44
C ALA A 102 -12.62 13.03 -4.50
N GLN A 103 -12.86 13.66 -3.37
CA GLN A 103 -13.61 14.89 -3.25
C GLN A 103 -12.67 16.00 -2.81
N ALA A 104 -12.41 16.94 -3.70
CA ALA A 104 -11.67 18.14 -3.38
C ALA A 104 -12.62 19.22 -2.87
N SER A 105 -12.32 19.77 -1.70
CA SER A 105 -13.03 20.93 -1.13
C SER A 105 -12.10 22.13 -1.20
N THR A 106 -12.52 23.16 -1.92
CA THR A 106 -11.78 24.41 -2.12
C THR A 106 -12.66 25.60 -1.74
N ASP A 107 -12.07 26.78 -1.60
CA ASP A 107 -12.80 28.04 -1.35
C ASP A 107 -13.85 28.36 -2.44
N ILE A 108 -13.79 27.68 -3.58
CA ILE A 108 -14.60 27.92 -4.75
C ILE A 108 -15.62 26.82 -5.04
N GLY A 109 -15.67 25.78 -4.22
CA GLY A 109 -16.64 24.69 -4.36
C GLY A 109 -16.08 23.31 -4.11
N ARG A 110 -16.91 22.31 -4.34
CA ARG A 110 -16.56 20.90 -4.23
C ARG A 110 -16.48 20.25 -5.61
N GLU A 111 -15.51 19.39 -5.78
CA GLU A 111 -15.24 18.65 -7.00
C GLU A 111 -15.08 17.17 -6.71
N ASN A 112 -15.76 16.33 -7.47
CA ASN A 112 -15.67 14.87 -7.34
C ASN A 112 -14.85 14.32 -8.50
N MET A 113 -13.78 13.62 -8.17
CA MET A 113 -12.84 13.04 -9.12
C MET A 113 -12.90 11.51 -9.03
N PRO A 114 -13.66 10.85 -9.90
CA PRO A 114 -13.67 9.39 -9.96
C PRO A 114 -12.35 8.88 -10.54
N MET A 115 -11.79 7.82 -9.91
CA MET A 115 -10.52 7.25 -10.30
C MET A 115 -10.58 5.74 -10.37
N PHE A 116 -9.86 5.19 -11.32
CA PHE A 116 -9.55 3.77 -11.39
C PHE A 116 -8.06 3.57 -11.08
N MET A 117 -7.75 2.50 -10.35
CA MET A 117 -6.38 2.16 -10.00
C MET A 117 -6.13 0.70 -10.32
N ALA A 118 -4.94 0.40 -10.81
CA ALA A 118 -4.43 -0.95 -10.96
C ALA A 118 -2.97 -1.01 -10.55
N GLY A 119 -2.52 -2.14 -10.03
CA GLY A 119 -1.15 -2.27 -9.57
C GLY A 119 -0.63 -3.69 -9.63
N ILE A 120 0.67 -3.78 -9.78
CA ILE A 120 1.43 -5.00 -9.65
C ILE A 120 2.62 -4.74 -8.72
N ALA A 121 2.89 -5.65 -7.79
CA ALA A 121 3.99 -5.52 -6.86
C ALA A 121 4.67 -6.85 -6.62
N SER A 122 5.98 -6.84 -6.58
CA SER A 122 6.80 -7.99 -6.17
C SER A 122 7.56 -7.66 -4.90
N LYS A 123 7.55 -8.55 -3.93
CA LYS A 123 8.33 -8.44 -2.71
C LYS A 123 9.16 -9.69 -2.49
N THR A 124 10.48 -9.49 -2.40
CA THR A 124 11.43 -10.57 -2.16
C THR A 124 12.19 -10.29 -0.87
N GLY A 125 12.48 -11.31 -0.09
CA GLY A 125 13.20 -11.15 1.16
C GLY A 125 13.70 -12.46 1.76
N TYR A 126 14.36 -12.31 2.89
CA TYR A 126 14.97 -13.41 3.63
C TYR A 126 14.70 -13.28 5.13
N ASN A 127 14.44 -14.41 5.82
CA ASN A 127 14.15 -14.45 7.25
C ASN A 127 15.40 -14.92 8.01
N PHE A 128 16.07 -14.02 8.70
CA PHE A 128 17.12 -14.37 9.65
C PHE A 128 16.47 -14.65 11.01
N GLU A 129 16.50 -15.90 11.42
CA GLU A 129 15.90 -16.35 12.68
C GLU A 129 16.95 -16.43 13.79
N PHE A 130 16.61 -15.84 14.94
CA PHE A 130 17.45 -15.81 16.14
C PHE A 130 16.68 -16.44 17.32
N LYS A 131 17.42 -17.03 18.26
CA LYS A 131 16.89 -17.65 19.47
C LYS A 131 15.75 -18.65 19.16
N ASN A 132 16.01 -19.58 18.24
CA ASN A 132 15.03 -20.59 17.81
C ASN A 132 13.73 -19.97 17.29
N GLY A 133 13.82 -18.93 16.47
CA GLY A 133 12.67 -18.27 15.85
C GLY A 133 11.90 -17.30 16.74
N LYS A 134 12.39 -17.01 17.96
CA LYS A 134 11.77 -15.96 18.82
C LYS A 134 11.88 -14.55 18.24
N PHE A 135 12.96 -14.28 17.50
CA PHE A 135 13.17 -13.02 16.80
C PHE A 135 13.51 -13.31 15.36
N ILE A 136 12.92 -12.53 14.46
CA ILE A 136 13.19 -12.60 13.02
C ILE A 136 13.56 -11.22 12.53
N VAL A 137 14.68 -11.13 11.83
CA VAL A 137 15.07 -9.95 11.05
C VAL A 137 14.84 -10.27 9.58
N GLN A 138 13.97 -9.52 8.93
CA GLN A 138 13.52 -9.77 7.57
C GLN A 138 13.87 -8.59 6.65
N PRO A 139 15.09 -8.56 6.07
CA PRO A 139 15.36 -7.67 4.95
C PRO A 139 14.52 -8.05 3.75
N SER A 140 14.05 -7.05 3.02
CA SER A 140 13.22 -7.26 1.82
C SER A 140 13.34 -6.11 0.84
N LEU A 141 13.09 -6.41 -0.42
CA LEU A 141 12.95 -5.46 -1.50
C LEU A 141 11.54 -5.55 -2.08
N LEU A 142 10.85 -4.43 -2.11
CA LEU A 142 9.57 -4.27 -2.79
C LEU A 142 9.79 -3.46 -4.06
N ILE A 143 9.26 -3.95 -5.17
CA ILE A 143 9.15 -3.22 -6.44
C ILE A 143 7.69 -3.22 -6.81
N SER A 144 7.13 -2.05 -7.09
CA SER A 144 5.73 -1.94 -7.50
C SER A 144 5.57 -0.98 -8.67
N TYR A 145 4.60 -1.30 -9.51
CA TYR A 145 4.07 -0.42 -10.53
C TYR A 145 2.61 -0.15 -10.22
N SER A 146 2.21 1.10 -10.29
CA SER A 146 0.84 1.55 -10.09
C SER A 146 0.40 2.40 -11.26
N PHE A 147 -0.79 2.13 -11.75
CA PHE A 147 -1.50 2.94 -12.72
C PHE A 147 -2.72 3.55 -12.06
N ILE A 148 -2.89 4.85 -12.18
CA ILE A 148 -4.06 5.59 -11.70
C ILE A 148 -4.61 6.36 -12.89
N HIS A 149 -5.90 6.23 -13.13
CA HIS A 149 -6.61 6.97 -14.15
C HIS A 149 -7.70 7.79 -13.49
N THR A 150 -7.55 9.12 -13.51
CA THR A 150 -8.61 10.04 -13.11
C THR A 150 -9.49 10.32 -14.32
N PHE A 151 -10.78 10.02 -14.20
CA PHE A 151 -11.73 10.28 -15.28
C PHE A 151 -12.01 11.78 -15.41
N ALA A 152 -12.38 12.17 -16.62
CA ALA A 152 -12.85 13.53 -16.87
C ALA A 152 -14.06 13.87 -15.99
N HIS A 153 -14.10 15.08 -15.47
CA HIS A 153 -15.15 15.54 -14.55
C HIS A 153 -15.33 17.05 -14.69
N ASP A 154 -16.44 17.55 -14.18
CA ASP A 154 -16.69 18.98 -14.13
C ASP A 154 -16.31 19.54 -12.76
N ASN A 155 -15.60 20.64 -12.73
CA ASN A 155 -15.32 21.34 -11.50
C ASN A 155 -16.56 22.14 -11.02
N GLY A 156 -16.56 22.57 -9.75
CA GLY A 156 -17.68 23.30 -9.16
C GLY A 156 -18.03 24.63 -9.82
N ARG A 157 -17.29 25.05 -10.85
CA ARG A 157 -17.53 26.26 -11.67
C ARG A 157 -17.97 25.95 -13.10
N GLY A 158 -18.25 24.71 -13.42
CA GLY A 158 -18.69 24.29 -14.75
C GLY A 158 -17.56 24.23 -15.79
N SER A 159 -16.30 24.25 -15.37
CA SER A 159 -15.17 24.00 -16.28
C SER A 159 -14.91 22.49 -16.36
N HIS A 160 -14.74 22.00 -17.57
CA HIS A 160 -14.42 20.59 -17.82
C HIS A 160 -12.95 20.32 -17.58
N VAL A 161 -12.65 19.35 -16.71
CA VAL A 161 -11.30 18.83 -16.45
C VAL A 161 -11.15 17.52 -17.20
N GLY A 162 -10.13 17.46 -18.08
CA GLY A 162 -9.85 16.26 -18.86
C GLY A 162 -9.35 15.10 -18.01
N SER A 163 -9.42 13.90 -18.55
CA SER A 163 -8.87 12.70 -17.89
C SER A 163 -7.34 12.77 -17.82
N SER A 164 -6.77 12.25 -16.74
CA SER A 164 -5.32 12.21 -16.52
C SER A 164 -4.87 10.84 -16.05
N PRO A 165 -3.95 10.18 -16.78
CA PRO A 165 -3.28 8.98 -16.32
C PRO A 165 -2.02 9.34 -15.51
N LEU A 166 -1.79 8.61 -14.42
CA LEU A 166 -0.56 8.63 -13.65
C LEU A 166 0.04 7.22 -13.62
N ASN A 167 1.32 7.14 -13.94
CA ASN A 167 2.10 5.92 -13.83
C ASN A 167 3.18 6.12 -12.76
N ALA A 168 3.28 5.18 -11.83
CA ALA A 168 4.26 5.24 -10.77
C ALA A 168 5.01 3.91 -10.65
N ILE A 169 6.34 3.97 -10.66
CA ILE A 169 7.22 2.85 -10.30
C ILE A 169 7.90 3.21 -8.99
N GLN A 170 7.76 2.34 -8.00
CA GLN A 170 8.37 2.52 -6.71
C GLN A 170 9.27 1.33 -6.36
N VAL A 171 10.44 1.63 -5.82
CA VAL A 171 11.38 0.66 -5.26
C VAL A 171 11.52 0.95 -3.77
N ALA A 172 11.32 -0.07 -2.94
CA ALA A 172 11.35 0.09 -1.50
C ALA A 172 12.14 -1.05 -0.82
N PRO A 173 13.47 -0.90 -0.64
CA PRO A 173 14.21 -1.74 0.28
C PRO A 173 13.78 -1.45 1.72
N GLY A 174 13.77 -2.49 2.54
CA GLY A 174 13.39 -2.33 3.93
C GLY A 174 13.80 -3.49 4.80
N VAL A 175 13.66 -3.30 6.10
CA VAL A 175 13.92 -4.31 7.12
C VAL A 175 12.74 -4.36 8.08
N LYS A 176 12.27 -5.56 8.38
CA LYS A 176 11.23 -5.82 9.36
C LYS A 176 11.80 -6.63 10.52
N PHE A 177 11.57 -6.20 11.73
CA PHE A 177 11.93 -6.87 12.98
C PHE A 177 10.67 -7.45 13.59
N ILE A 178 10.63 -8.77 13.79
CA ILE A 178 9.46 -9.48 14.28
C ILE A 178 9.83 -10.21 15.55
N ALA A 179 9.02 -10.09 16.60
CA ALA A 179 9.15 -10.90 17.81
C ALA A 179 7.99 -11.91 17.86
N ASN A 180 8.31 -13.19 18.00
CA ASN A 180 7.34 -14.26 18.21
C ASN A 180 7.14 -14.46 19.70
N LEU A 181 6.03 -13.96 20.24
CA LEU A 181 5.67 -14.10 21.64
C LEU A 181 4.82 -15.36 21.85
N LYS A 182 4.70 -15.74 23.11
CA LYS A 182 3.77 -16.80 23.50
C LYS A 182 2.32 -16.40 23.12
N ASN A 183 1.45 -17.36 22.96
CA ASN A 183 0.02 -17.19 22.63
C ASN A 183 -0.27 -16.55 21.25
N GLY A 184 0.64 -16.71 20.30
CA GLY A 184 0.41 -16.32 18.90
C GLY A 184 0.50 -14.81 18.63
N TRP A 185 0.97 -14.02 19.57
CA TRP A 185 1.25 -12.60 19.35
C TRP A 185 2.58 -12.39 18.63
N GLN A 186 2.57 -11.53 17.63
CA GLN A 186 3.74 -11.16 16.83
C GLN A 186 3.79 -9.64 16.64
N PRO A 187 4.33 -8.89 17.60
CA PRO A 187 4.66 -7.49 17.38
C PRO A 187 5.79 -7.37 16.37
N TYR A 188 5.72 -6.33 15.55
CA TYR A 188 6.77 -6.03 14.59
C TYR A 188 7.01 -4.53 14.43
N MET A 189 8.22 -4.21 13.99
CA MET A 189 8.64 -2.90 13.56
C MET A 189 9.22 -3.02 12.15
N ALA A 190 8.97 -2.05 11.29
CA ALA A 190 9.50 -2.02 9.92
C ALA A 190 10.08 -0.64 9.62
N VAL A 191 11.18 -0.64 8.88
CA VAL A 191 11.79 0.55 8.30
C VAL A 191 11.95 0.29 6.82
N ASN A 192 11.39 1.16 5.99
CA ASN A 192 11.49 1.06 4.54
C ASN A 192 11.99 2.40 3.99
N MET A 193 12.82 2.35 2.98
CA MET A 193 13.16 3.51 2.16
C MET A 193 12.36 3.39 0.86
N ARG A 194 11.72 4.46 0.43
CA ARG A 194 10.89 4.46 -0.77
C ARG A 194 11.46 5.42 -1.81
N TRP A 195 11.71 4.91 -3.00
CA TRP A 195 12.11 5.66 -4.17
C TRP A 195 11.02 5.57 -5.24
N ASN A 196 10.54 6.73 -5.67
CA ASN A 196 9.67 6.83 -6.82
C ASN A 196 10.52 7.09 -8.06
N ILE A 197 10.52 6.16 -9.01
CA ILE A 197 11.34 6.24 -10.23
C ILE A 197 10.56 6.95 -11.33
N ILE A 198 9.25 6.66 -11.43
CA ILE A 198 8.33 7.30 -12.35
C ILE A 198 7.09 7.66 -11.53
N ASP A 199 6.80 8.94 -11.41
CA ASP A 199 5.62 9.46 -10.71
C ASP A 199 5.15 10.78 -11.33
N LYS A 200 5.32 10.92 -12.66
CA LYS A 200 5.00 12.16 -13.37
C LYS A 200 3.52 12.26 -13.62
N THR A 201 2.94 13.35 -13.14
CA THR A 201 1.57 13.77 -13.43
C THR A 201 1.59 14.79 -14.55
N HIS A 202 0.90 14.50 -15.66
CA HIS A 202 0.65 15.51 -16.68
C HIS A 202 -0.76 16.08 -16.48
N PHE A 203 -0.84 17.33 -16.05
CA PHE A 203 -2.09 18.06 -15.93
C PHE A 203 -2.10 19.19 -16.97
N SER A 204 -3.12 19.26 -17.78
CA SER A 204 -3.41 20.43 -18.59
C SER A 204 -4.76 21.02 -18.20
N LEU A 205 -4.77 22.27 -17.81
CA LEU A 205 -5.98 23.03 -17.55
C LEU A 205 -6.06 24.15 -18.61
N GLN A 206 -7.00 24.05 -19.55
CA GLN A 206 -7.25 25.06 -20.59
C GLN A 206 -5.94 25.61 -21.21
N ASP A 207 -5.17 24.81 -21.88
CA ASP A 207 -3.91 25.19 -22.57
C ASP A 207 -2.73 25.58 -21.65
N VAL A 208 -2.86 25.49 -20.31
CA VAL A 208 -1.76 25.67 -19.37
C VAL A 208 -1.24 24.32 -18.92
N THR A 209 0.00 24.01 -19.23
CA THR A 209 0.70 22.83 -18.71
C THR A 209 1.18 23.12 -17.29
N ILE A 210 0.70 22.34 -16.33
CA ILE A 210 1.18 22.41 -14.95
C ILE A 210 2.51 21.64 -14.86
N PRO A 211 3.55 22.17 -14.16
CA PRO A 211 4.79 21.46 -13.97
C PRO A 211 4.59 20.08 -13.34
N ASP A 212 5.35 19.09 -13.80
CA ASP A 212 5.34 17.74 -13.24
C ASP A 212 5.67 17.81 -11.74
N MET A 213 4.81 17.22 -10.91
CA MET A 213 5.05 17.08 -9.47
C MET A 213 5.60 15.68 -9.20
N SER A 214 6.62 15.61 -8.38
CA SER A 214 7.23 14.34 -7.97
C SER A 214 7.44 14.31 -6.46
N ILE A 215 7.57 13.10 -5.92
CA ILE A 215 7.82 12.88 -4.49
C ILE A 215 9.29 12.50 -4.31
N ASP A 216 9.99 13.22 -3.44
CA ASP A 216 11.37 12.87 -3.07
C ASP A 216 11.44 11.50 -2.38
N PRO A 217 12.58 10.80 -2.46
CA PRO A 217 12.80 9.60 -1.69
C PRO A 217 12.59 9.86 -0.19
N TYR A 218 11.85 8.98 0.46
CA TYR A 218 11.54 9.13 1.88
C TYR A 218 11.70 7.83 2.65
N VAL A 219 11.79 7.95 3.97
CA VAL A 219 11.87 6.81 4.89
C VAL A 219 10.50 6.65 5.56
N GLU A 220 10.02 5.41 5.57
CA GLU A 220 8.79 5.01 6.20
C GLU A 220 9.10 4.14 7.43
N TYR A 221 8.52 4.51 8.57
CA TYR A 221 8.58 3.75 9.81
C TYR A 221 7.22 3.16 10.10
N GLY A 222 7.18 1.88 10.42
CA GLY A 222 5.95 1.19 10.74
C GLY A 222 6.06 0.37 12.00
N VAL A 223 5.00 0.35 12.77
CA VAL A 223 4.81 -0.58 13.88
C VAL A 223 3.52 -1.35 13.67
N GLY A 224 3.50 -2.59 14.09
CA GLY A 224 2.31 -3.39 13.95
C GLY A 224 2.28 -4.56 14.90
N LEU A 225 1.11 -5.12 15.01
CA LEU A 225 0.81 -6.26 15.83
C LEU A 225 -0.01 -7.25 15.03
N GLN A 226 0.43 -8.48 15.04
CA GLN A 226 -0.31 -9.60 14.47
C GLN A 226 -0.66 -10.58 15.58
N ARG A 227 -1.86 -11.14 15.53
CA ARG A 227 -2.24 -12.26 16.39
C ARG A 227 -2.96 -13.33 15.57
N ARG A 228 -2.60 -14.56 15.84
CA ARG A 228 -3.28 -15.73 15.29
C ARG A 228 -4.21 -16.32 16.36
N TRP A 229 -5.47 -16.53 15.96
CA TRP A 229 -6.48 -17.24 16.78
C TRP A 229 -6.81 -18.58 16.14
N GLY A 230 -6.45 -19.64 16.83
CA GLY A 230 -6.62 -20.98 16.30
C GLY A 230 -5.80 -21.22 15.03
N GLU A 231 -6.34 -22.06 14.13
CA GLU A 231 -5.65 -22.43 12.89
C GLU A 231 -6.07 -21.64 11.66
N ARG A 232 -7.18 -20.89 11.73
CA ARG A 232 -7.85 -20.34 10.54
C ARG A 232 -8.03 -18.83 10.53
N PHE A 233 -7.81 -18.16 11.63
CA PHE A 233 -8.01 -16.72 11.69
C PHE A 233 -6.76 -15.98 12.14
N THR A 234 -6.40 -14.89 11.42
CA THR A 234 -5.28 -14.00 11.78
C THR A 234 -5.72 -12.56 11.66
N GLY A 235 -5.53 -11.79 12.73
CA GLY A 235 -5.75 -10.36 12.75
C GLY A 235 -4.44 -9.60 12.71
N PHE A 236 -4.43 -8.47 12.02
CA PHE A 236 -3.30 -7.55 11.90
C PHE A 236 -3.75 -6.14 12.24
N GLY A 237 -2.88 -5.38 12.86
CA GLY A 237 -3.02 -3.93 12.96
C GLY A 237 -1.67 -3.30 12.71
N GLN A 238 -1.63 -2.20 11.96
CA GLN A 238 -0.40 -1.45 11.74
C GLN A 238 -0.64 0.04 11.67
N ALA A 239 0.35 0.81 12.10
CA ALA A 239 0.45 2.25 11.91
C ALA A 239 1.79 2.56 11.25
N MET A 240 1.78 3.51 10.32
CA MET A 240 2.97 3.89 9.55
C MET A 240 3.09 5.41 9.53
N ILE A 241 4.32 5.89 9.60
CA ILE A 241 4.71 7.29 9.50
C ILE A 241 5.67 7.43 8.33
N ARG A 242 5.44 8.40 7.48
CA ARG A 242 6.22 8.70 6.28
C ARG A 242 6.64 10.16 6.26
#